data_2bf148e26de6db59ba5746cc5c489248
#
_entry.id   2bf148e26de6db59ba5746cc5c489248
#
_cell.length_a   1.000
_cell.length_b   1.000
_cell.length_c   1.000
_cell.angle_alpha   90.00
_cell.angle_beta   90.00
_cell.angle_gamma   90.00
#
_symmetry.space_group_name_H-M   'P 1'
#
loop_
_entity.id
_entity.type
_entity.pdbx_description
1 polymer ?
#
loop_
_entity_poly.entity_id
_entity_poly.type
_entity_poly.pdbx_seq_one_letter_code
_entity_poly.pdbx_strand_id
1 'polypeptide(L)'
;MSRGILLFCFDTEQTKYHKVLERCVLLIKKNLKLPITVVTDFNTFEKLKPLGFLNYKFIEPEKGNTKLGKPWNNADRHMAYELSPYETTLVMDIDYFCFTDNLLQFFDTEYDFLVPDQAFDLSGGNTFDHRKFSMIPMVWATVLLFKKNDRVKMIFDMVKYVKQWYPYFNELYRIQSKNLRNDYVFAIALQQINGFNGYPTFPFALATLPPKCKVVEINEEGIAWKSDDDINFVKHQDVHVLSKEMPDV
;
A
#
# COMPACT_ATOMS: atom_id res chain seq x y z
N MET A 1 -16.67 -8.47 15.55
CA MET A 1 -16.33 -7.47 14.51
C MET A 1 -15.75 -8.19 13.31
N SER A 2 -16.17 -7.86 12.09
CA SER A 2 -15.65 -8.46 10.88
C SER A 2 -14.24 -7.88 10.57
N ARG A 3 -13.32 -8.77 10.18
CA ARG A 3 -11.92 -8.42 9.86
C ARG A 3 -11.61 -8.85 8.43
N GLY A 4 -10.83 -8.08 7.70
CA GLY A 4 -10.43 -8.47 6.36
C GLY A 4 -9.44 -7.53 5.72
N ILE A 5 -9.05 -7.88 4.50
CA ILE A 5 -8.03 -7.19 3.71
C ILE A 5 -8.69 -6.54 2.49
N LEU A 6 -8.32 -5.30 2.23
CA LEU A 6 -8.73 -4.54 1.06
C LEU A 6 -7.51 -4.25 0.18
N LEU A 7 -7.56 -4.67 -1.06
CA LEU A 7 -6.53 -4.48 -2.07
C LEU A 7 -7.08 -3.65 -3.23
N PHE A 8 -6.26 -2.79 -3.82
CA PHE A 8 -6.59 -2.05 -5.05
C PHE A 8 -5.74 -2.60 -6.19
N CYS A 9 -6.39 -3.07 -7.24
CA CYS A 9 -5.71 -3.66 -8.39
C CYS A 9 -6.34 -3.19 -9.69
N PHE A 10 -5.57 -2.43 -10.49
CA PHE A 10 -5.96 -1.92 -11.79
C PHE A 10 -4.82 -2.12 -12.77
N ASP A 11 -5.05 -2.93 -13.79
CA ASP A 11 -4.10 -3.08 -14.88
C ASP A 11 -3.92 -1.76 -15.65
N THR A 12 -2.74 -1.60 -16.21
CA THR A 12 -2.47 -0.57 -17.20
C THR A 12 -2.00 -1.22 -18.49
N GLU A 13 -1.89 -0.46 -19.57
CA GLU A 13 -1.33 -0.98 -20.84
C GLU A 13 0.10 -1.50 -20.67
N GLN A 14 0.88 -0.90 -19.74
CA GLN A 14 2.29 -1.22 -19.53
C GLN A 14 2.54 -2.22 -18.40
N THR A 15 1.61 -2.36 -17.45
CA THR A 15 1.83 -3.17 -16.24
C THR A 15 0.62 -4.07 -15.96
N LYS A 16 0.88 -5.37 -15.89
CA LYS A 16 -0.10 -6.41 -15.56
C LYS A 16 -0.18 -6.60 -14.04
N TYR A 17 -0.84 -5.67 -13.37
CA TYR A 17 -0.97 -5.71 -11.89
C TYR A 17 -1.75 -6.92 -11.39
N HIS A 18 -2.64 -7.52 -12.20
CA HIS A 18 -3.32 -8.77 -11.83
C HIS A 18 -2.34 -9.90 -11.52
N LYS A 19 -1.22 -10.02 -12.25
CA LYS A 19 -0.18 -11.04 -11.96
C LYS A 19 0.52 -10.80 -10.62
N VAL A 20 0.76 -9.53 -10.27
CA VAL A 20 1.32 -9.16 -8.95
C VAL A 20 0.33 -9.53 -7.84
N LEU A 21 -0.97 -9.22 -8.06
CA LEU A 21 -2.03 -9.55 -7.11
C LEU A 21 -2.15 -11.07 -6.88
N GLU A 22 -2.04 -11.90 -7.91
CA GLU A 22 -2.09 -13.36 -7.78
C GLU A 22 -1.09 -13.86 -6.75
N ARG A 23 0.15 -13.40 -6.82
CA ARG A 23 1.21 -13.76 -5.86
C ARG A 23 0.92 -13.23 -4.45
N CYS A 24 0.52 -11.96 -4.37
CA CYS A 24 0.15 -11.33 -3.11
C CYS A 24 -0.96 -12.11 -2.39
N VAL A 25 -2.03 -12.46 -3.11
CA VAL A 25 -3.18 -13.19 -2.56
C VAL A 25 -2.81 -14.58 -2.06
N LEU A 26 -1.94 -15.31 -2.75
CA LEU A 26 -1.48 -16.64 -2.30
C LEU A 26 -0.78 -16.54 -0.93
N LEU A 27 0.11 -15.55 -0.76
CA LEU A 27 0.81 -15.33 0.50
C LEU A 27 -0.12 -14.86 1.62
N ILE A 28 -1.05 -13.94 1.32
CA ILE A 28 -2.07 -13.51 2.27
C ILE A 28 -2.91 -14.70 2.77
N LYS A 29 -3.37 -15.56 1.86
CA LYS A 29 -4.15 -16.75 2.22
C LYS A 29 -3.38 -17.73 3.08
N LYS A 30 -2.10 -17.92 2.78
CA LYS A 30 -1.24 -18.80 3.56
C LYS A 30 -0.99 -18.26 4.95
N ASN A 31 -0.59 -17.00 5.06
CA ASN A 31 -0.05 -16.43 6.29
C ASN A 31 -1.09 -15.67 7.11
N LEU A 32 -1.95 -14.84 6.51
CA LEU A 32 -2.93 -14.05 7.25
C LEU A 32 -4.31 -14.72 7.38
N LYS A 33 -4.71 -15.57 6.42
CA LYS A 33 -5.97 -16.36 6.45
C LYS A 33 -7.23 -15.51 6.68
N LEU A 34 -7.21 -14.26 6.21
CA LEU A 34 -8.32 -13.33 6.31
C LEU A 34 -9.09 -13.24 4.98
N PRO A 35 -10.39 -12.89 5.01
CA PRO A 35 -11.15 -12.62 3.79
C PRO A 35 -10.56 -11.42 3.05
N ILE A 36 -10.54 -11.51 1.72
CA ILE A 36 -9.95 -10.50 0.83
C ILE A 36 -11.04 -9.90 -0.03
N THR A 37 -11.07 -8.58 -0.10
CA THR A 37 -11.85 -7.81 -1.06
C THR A 37 -10.90 -7.04 -1.98
N VAL A 38 -11.10 -7.16 -3.29
CA VAL A 38 -10.32 -6.45 -4.30
C VAL A 38 -11.16 -5.36 -4.93
N VAL A 39 -10.67 -4.13 -4.88
CA VAL A 39 -11.21 -2.98 -5.61
C VAL A 39 -10.54 -2.96 -6.99
N THR A 40 -11.34 -3.02 -8.06
CA THR A 40 -10.82 -3.19 -9.42
C THR A 40 -11.78 -2.61 -10.46
N ASP A 41 -11.32 -2.42 -11.69
CA ASP A 41 -12.16 -2.17 -12.84
C ASP A 41 -12.61 -3.47 -13.52
N PHE A 42 -13.54 -3.36 -14.45
CA PHE A 42 -14.10 -4.53 -15.13
C PHE A 42 -13.06 -5.26 -16.00
N ASN A 43 -12.17 -4.54 -16.65
CA ASN A 43 -11.15 -5.13 -17.54
C ASN A 43 -10.12 -5.95 -16.74
N THR A 44 -9.69 -5.44 -15.61
CA THR A 44 -8.79 -6.16 -14.70
C THR A 44 -9.50 -7.34 -14.06
N PHE A 45 -10.77 -7.18 -13.64
CA PHE A 45 -11.58 -8.24 -13.07
C PHE A 45 -11.69 -9.47 -13.97
N GLU A 46 -11.92 -9.32 -15.27
CA GLU A 46 -12.02 -10.46 -16.20
C GLU A 46 -10.77 -11.35 -16.16
N LYS A 47 -9.60 -10.77 -15.89
CA LYS A 47 -8.34 -11.51 -15.72
C LYS A 47 -8.20 -12.14 -14.32
N LEU A 48 -8.82 -11.55 -13.31
CA LEU A 48 -8.80 -12.05 -11.92
C LEU A 48 -9.87 -13.12 -11.65
N LYS A 49 -10.87 -13.21 -12.50
CA LYS A 49 -12.00 -14.15 -12.39
C LYS A 49 -11.60 -15.61 -12.13
N PRO A 50 -10.53 -16.15 -12.77
CA PRO A 50 -10.09 -17.51 -12.52
C PRO A 50 -9.63 -17.78 -11.09
N LEU A 51 -9.29 -16.76 -10.31
CA LEU A 51 -8.89 -16.91 -8.90
C LEU A 51 -10.06 -17.34 -7.99
N GLY A 52 -11.31 -17.11 -8.40
CA GLY A 52 -12.54 -17.78 -7.92
C GLY A 52 -12.97 -17.59 -6.45
N PHE A 53 -12.17 -16.93 -5.63
CA PHE A 53 -12.30 -16.93 -4.18
C PHE A 53 -12.17 -15.53 -3.53
N LEU A 54 -12.25 -14.49 -4.32
CA LEU A 54 -12.13 -13.11 -3.87
C LEU A 54 -13.50 -12.42 -3.91
N ASN A 55 -13.71 -11.50 -2.98
CA ASN A 55 -14.79 -10.54 -3.10
C ASN A 55 -14.31 -9.36 -3.94
N TYR A 56 -15.19 -8.76 -4.73
CA TYR A 56 -14.86 -7.67 -5.62
C TYR A 56 -15.72 -6.43 -5.35
N LYS A 57 -15.11 -5.26 -5.50
CA LYS A 57 -15.76 -3.96 -5.59
C LYS A 57 -15.32 -3.29 -6.89
N PHE A 58 -16.26 -2.77 -7.66
CA PHE A 58 -15.97 -2.18 -8.95
C PHE A 58 -15.97 -0.67 -8.87
N ILE A 59 -14.91 -0.07 -9.38
CA ILE A 59 -14.80 1.37 -9.63
C ILE A 59 -14.05 1.60 -10.94
N GLU A 60 -14.29 2.75 -11.56
CA GLU A 60 -13.42 3.24 -12.63
C GLU A 60 -12.26 4.01 -11.98
N PRO A 61 -11.00 3.57 -12.19
CA PRO A 61 -9.86 4.22 -11.54
C PRO A 61 -9.64 5.62 -12.08
N GLU A 62 -9.36 6.56 -11.18
CA GLU A 62 -8.97 7.91 -11.58
C GLU A 62 -7.61 7.88 -12.29
N LYS A 63 -7.58 8.47 -13.48
CA LYS A 63 -6.41 8.53 -14.37
C LYS A 63 -5.64 9.82 -14.16
N GLY A 64 -4.40 9.87 -14.67
CA GLY A 64 -3.60 11.10 -14.69
C GLY A 64 -2.33 11.07 -13.83
N ASN A 65 -2.21 10.13 -12.89
CA ASN A 65 -0.95 9.94 -12.17
C ASN A 65 0.05 9.10 -12.97
N THR A 66 1.34 9.36 -12.73
CA THR A 66 2.44 8.57 -13.27
C THR A 66 3.44 8.19 -12.18
N LYS A 67 4.08 7.04 -12.31
CA LYS A 67 5.21 6.61 -11.48
C LYS A 67 6.29 6.05 -12.38
N LEU A 68 7.49 6.61 -12.31
CA LEU A 68 8.60 6.22 -13.18
C LEU A 68 8.23 6.28 -14.67
N GLY A 69 7.48 7.31 -15.08
CA GLY A 69 7.04 7.51 -16.47
C GLY A 69 5.91 6.61 -16.97
N LYS A 70 5.37 5.71 -16.12
CA LYS A 70 4.26 4.81 -16.44
C LYS A 70 2.97 5.27 -15.75
N PRO A 71 1.77 5.04 -16.35
CA PRO A 71 0.50 5.27 -15.69
C PRO A 71 0.42 4.59 -14.31
N TRP A 72 -0.11 5.31 -13.32
CA TRP A 72 -0.21 4.84 -11.96
C TRP A 72 -1.61 5.11 -11.39
N ASN A 73 -2.47 4.08 -11.42
CA ASN A 73 -3.86 4.14 -10.96
C ASN A 73 -3.93 3.92 -9.44
N ASN A 74 -3.52 4.92 -8.67
CA ASN A 74 -3.48 4.83 -7.21
C ASN A 74 -4.28 5.91 -6.49
N ALA A 75 -4.98 6.79 -7.23
CA ALA A 75 -5.62 7.97 -6.66
C ALA A 75 -6.86 7.66 -5.82
N ASP A 76 -7.40 6.44 -5.87
CA ASP A 76 -8.70 6.08 -5.28
C ASP A 76 -8.61 5.48 -3.88
N ARG A 77 -7.41 5.44 -3.27
CA ARG A 77 -7.23 4.87 -1.93
C ARG A 77 -8.04 5.59 -0.83
N HIS A 78 -8.41 6.85 -1.04
CA HIS A 78 -9.31 7.60 -0.16
C HIS A 78 -10.68 6.95 -0.02
N MET A 79 -11.11 6.11 -0.96
CA MET A 79 -12.38 5.40 -0.93
C MET A 79 -12.34 4.11 -0.08
N ALA A 80 -11.19 3.77 0.51
CA ALA A 80 -11.03 2.50 1.23
C ALA A 80 -12.01 2.34 2.39
N TYR A 81 -12.37 3.43 3.09
CA TYR A 81 -13.34 3.40 4.18
C TYR A 81 -14.73 2.97 3.71
N GLU A 82 -15.21 3.53 2.59
CA GLU A 82 -16.54 3.26 2.05
C GLU A 82 -16.59 1.89 1.35
N LEU A 83 -15.52 1.54 0.61
CA LEU A 83 -15.47 0.31 -0.17
C LEU A 83 -15.21 -0.93 0.66
N SER A 84 -14.60 -0.80 1.83
CA SER A 84 -14.36 -1.96 2.69
C SER A 84 -15.66 -2.51 3.25
N PRO A 85 -15.92 -3.84 3.14
CA PRO A 85 -17.04 -4.49 3.78
C PRO A 85 -16.79 -4.85 5.26
N TYR A 86 -15.58 -4.57 5.78
CA TYR A 86 -15.16 -5.01 7.11
C TYR A 86 -15.22 -3.86 8.12
N GLU A 87 -15.42 -4.21 9.39
CA GLU A 87 -15.35 -3.25 10.51
C GLU A 87 -13.88 -2.91 10.84
N THR A 88 -12.99 -3.91 10.80
CA THR A 88 -11.55 -3.70 10.88
C THR A 88 -10.91 -4.12 9.57
N THR A 89 -10.24 -3.19 8.92
CA THR A 89 -9.69 -3.37 7.57
C THR A 89 -8.19 -3.14 7.54
N LEU A 90 -7.49 -4.10 6.98
CA LEU A 90 -6.09 -3.94 6.56
C LEU A 90 -6.07 -3.62 5.07
N VAL A 91 -5.73 -2.38 4.71
CA VAL A 91 -5.49 -1.99 3.32
C VAL A 91 -4.04 -2.22 3.00
N MET A 92 -3.75 -2.87 1.88
CA MET A 92 -2.36 -3.15 1.48
C MET A 92 -2.16 -2.85 0.00
N ASP A 93 -0.95 -2.46 -0.36
CA ASP A 93 -0.51 -2.49 -1.75
C ASP A 93 -0.34 -3.94 -2.22
N ILE A 94 -0.68 -4.23 -3.47
CA ILE A 94 -0.58 -5.59 -4.04
C ILE A 94 0.88 -6.03 -4.24
N ASP A 95 1.81 -5.09 -4.18
CA ASP A 95 3.27 -5.33 -4.21
C ASP A 95 3.90 -5.36 -2.80
N TYR A 96 3.07 -5.51 -1.76
CA TYR A 96 3.51 -5.85 -0.41
C TYR A 96 3.22 -7.34 -0.15
N PHE A 97 4.29 -8.12 -0.01
CA PHE A 97 4.24 -9.58 0.14
C PHE A 97 4.36 -9.97 1.60
N CYS A 98 3.30 -10.59 2.15
CA CYS A 98 3.25 -11.05 3.54
C CYS A 98 3.79 -12.47 3.63
N PHE A 99 5.04 -12.62 4.02
CA PHE A 99 5.66 -13.93 4.31
C PHE A 99 5.48 -14.38 5.76
N THR A 100 4.89 -13.53 6.59
CA THR A 100 4.63 -13.77 8.01
C THR A 100 3.18 -13.49 8.36
N ASP A 101 2.78 -13.81 9.58
CA ASP A 101 1.50 -13.47 10.17
C ASP A 101 1.57 -12.25 11.10
N ASN A 102 2.69 -11.55 11.12
CA ASN A 102 2.96 -10.44 12.04
C ASN A 102 1.91 -9.32 12.02
N LEU A 103 1.23 -9.11 10.88
CA LEU A 103 0.19 -8.08 10.79
C LEU A 103 -1.08 -8.45 11.57
N LEU A 104 -1.31 -9.74 11.88
CA LEU A 104 -2.52 -10.18 12.59
C LEU A 104 -2.62 -9.60 14.01
N GLN A 105 -1.50 -9.43 14.72
CA GLN A 105 -1.49 -8.89 16.08
C GLN A 105 -2.09 -7.48 16.18
N PHE A 106 -2.05 -6.70 15.09
CA PHE A 106 -2.55 -5.32 15.08
C PHE A 106 -4.08 -5.22 14.96
N PHE A 107 -4.77 -6.29 14.58
CA PHE A 107 -6.25 -6.29 14.58
C PHE A 107 -6.85 -6.16 15.99
N ASP A 108 -6.09 -6.54 17.01
CA ASP A 108 -6.50 -6.47 18.42
C ASP A 108 -5.96 -5.22 19.15
N THR A 109 -5.26 -4.32 18.45
CA THR A 109 -4.77 -3.06 19.01
C THR A 109 -5.91 -2.17 19.53
N GLU A 110 -5.63 -1.30 20.50
CA GLU A 110 -6.56 -0.25 20.94
C GLU A 110 -6.70 0.89 19.92
N TYR A 111 -5.71 1.08 19.06
CA TYR A 111 -5.72 2.13 18.05
C TYR A 111 -6.75 1.87 16.96
N ASP A 112 -7.42 2.93 16.52
CA ASP A 112 -8.41 2.88 15.45
C ASP A 112 -7.83 3.11 14.05
N PHE A 113 -6.59 3.65 13.97
CA PHE A 113 -5.85 3.84 12.72
C PHE A 113 -4.35 3.64 12.95
N LEU A 114 -3.71 2.85 12.10
CA LEU A 114 -2.26 2.64 12.08
C LEU A 114 -1.72 2.75 10.66
N VAL A 115 -0.53 3.36 10.54
CA VAL A 115 0.21 3.49 9.29
C VAL A 115 1.71 3.43 9.58
N PRO A 116 2.57 2.84 8.73
CA PRO A 116 4.01 2.91 8.91
C PRO A 116 4.54 4.30 8.61
N ASP A 117 5.46 4.79 9.41
CA ASP A 117 6.17 6.06 9.20
C ASP A 117 7.63 5.85 8.77
N GLN A 118 8.11 4.60 8.77
CA GLN A 118 9.48 4.25 8.43
C GLN A 118 9.53 3.11 7.41
N ALA A 119 10.53 3.15 6.56
CA ALA A 119 10.90 2.04 5.69
C ALA A 119 12.42 1.97 5.56
N PHE A 120 12.95 0.77 5.30
CA PHE A 120 14.37 0.58 5.05
C PHE A 120 14.60 -0.19 3.75
N ASP A 121 15.71 0.13 3.08
CA ASP A 121 16.15 -0.48 1.84
C ASP A 121 16.84 -1.81 2.14
N LEU A 122 16.24 -2.92 1.73
CA LEU A 122 16.82 -4.25 1.87
C LEU A 122 18.10 -4.43 1.05
N SER A 123 18.30 -3.66 -0.02
CA SER A 123 19.48 -3.78 -0.87
C SER A 123 20.69 -2.99 -0.37
N GLY A 124 20.47 -1.99 0.47
CA GLY A 124 21.54 -1.11 0.96
C GLY A 124 21.59 -0.94 2.48
N GLY A 125 20.60 -1.53 3.21
CA GLY A 125 20.51 -1.45 4.66
C GLY A 125 20.25 -0.04 5.23
N ASN A 126 19.87 0.91 4.37
CA ASN A 126 19.62 2.29 4.77
C ASN A 126 18.15 2.58 4.97
N THR A 127 17.83 3.41 5.96
CA THR A 127 16.47 3.94 6.12
C THR A 127 16.16 4.95 5.02
N PHE A 128 14.98 4.88 4.43
CA PHE A 128 14.50 5.91 3.51
C PHE A 128 14.19 7.18 4.29
N ASP A 129 15.01 8.23 4.13
CA ASP A 129 14.77 9.53 4.75
C ASP A 129 14.04 10.46 3.78
N HIS A 130 12.72 10.56 3.93
CA HIS A 130 11.89 11.45 3.14
C HIS A 130 11.72 12.85 3.76
N ARG A 131 12.23 13.08 4.97
CA ARG A 131 12.11 14.38 5.67
C ARG A 131 12.84 15.51 4.98
N LYS A 132 13.81 15.20 4.12
CA LYS A 132 14.56 16.19 3.33
C LYS A 132 13.73 16.89 2.25
N PHE A 133 12.55 16.37 1.92
CA PHE A 133 11.77 16.78 0.76
C PHE A 133 10.41 17.42 1.12
N SER A 134 10.09 17.58 2.40
CA SER A 134 8.78 18.06 2.83
C SER A 134 8.85 18.60 4.26
N MET A 135 7.99 19.59 4.57
CA MET A 135 7.78 20.09 5.94
C MET A 135 6.95 19.10 6.79
N ILE A 136 6.25 18.17 6.15
CA ILE A 136 5.49 17.13 6.83
C ILE A 136 6.21 15.78 6.57
N PRO A 137 6.51 15.00 7.62
CA PRO A 137 7.05 13.66 7.46
C PRO A 137 6.04 12.79 6.70
N MET A 138 6.50 12.10 5.66
CA MET A 138 5.71 11.18 4.87
C MET A 138 5.38 9.93 5.70
N VAL A 139 4.19 9.36 5.50
CA VAL A 139 3.87 8.00 5.92
C VAL A 139 4.02 7.04 4.74
N TRP A 140 4.06 5.75 5.02
CA TRP A 140 4.04 4.73 3.98
C TRP A 140 2.64 4.14 3.86
N ALA A 141 1.84 4.72 2.95
CA ALA A 141 0.46 4.27 2.72
C ALA A 141 0.37 2.88 2.05
N THR A 142 1.48 2.14 2.02
CA THR A 142 1.57 0.76 1.54
C THR A 142 0.73 -0.19 2.38
N VAL A 143 0.69 0.02 3.69
CA VAL A 143 -0.10 -0.76 4.65
C VAL A 143 -0.83 0.21 5.57
N LEU A 144 -2.15 0.08 5.65
CA LEU A 144 -3.00 0.88 6.54
C LEU A 144 -3.92 -0.06 7.31
N LEU A 145 -3.99 0.05 8.62
CA LEU A 145 -5.03 -0.60 9.41
C LEU A 145 -6.01 0.45 9.89
N PHE A 146 -7.30 0.20 9.74
CA PHE A 146 -8.31 1.05 10.33
C PHE A 146 -9.52 0.28 10.87
N LYS A 147 -10.16 0.83 11.91
CA LYS A 147 -11.44 0.40 12.46
C LYS A 147 -12.51 1.41 12.10
N LYS A 148 -13.67 0.97 11.59
CA LYS A 148 -14.76 1.88 11.22
C LYS A 148 -15.33 2.57 12.44
N ASN A 149 -15.18 3.89 12.50
CA ASN A 149 -15.79 4.80 13.46
C ASN A 149 -15.77 6.23 12.91
N ASP A 150 -16.40 7.17 13.63
CA ASP A 150 -16.53 8.55 13.17
C ASP A 150 -15.17 9.26 13.02
N ARG A 151 -14.23 9.03 13.93
CA ARG A 151 -12.88 9.62 13.84
C ARG A 151 -12.13 9.14 12.59
N VAL A 152 -12.18 7.85 12.30
CA VAL A 152 -11.55 7.29 11.10
C VAL A 152 -12.26 7.76 9.84
N LYS A 153 -13.59 7.90 9.88
CA LYS A 153 -14.33 8.54 8.78
C LYS A 153 -13.82 9.96 8.51
N MET A 154 -13.62 10.77 9.56
CA MET A 154 -13.05 12.11 9.41
C MET A 154 -11.64 12.08 8.78
N ILE A 155 -10.81 11.08 9.12
CA ILE A 155 -9.49 10.92 8.48
C ILE A 155 -9.67 10.72 6.97
N PHE A 156 -10.54 9.81 6.53
CA PHE A 156 -10.74 9.54 5.10
C PHE A 156 -11.43 10.71 4.38
N ASP A 157 -12.34 11.42 5.01
CA ASP A 157 -12.92 12.66 4.48
C ASP A 157 -11.82 13.73 4.27
N MET A 158 -10.89 13.85 5.22
CA MET A 158 -9.74 14.74 5.09
C MET A 158 -8.76 14.27 4.00
N VAL A 159 -8.52 12.97 3.86
CA VAL A 159 -7.72 12.40 2.77
C VAL A 159 -8.33 12.78 1.41
N LYS A 160 -9.66 12.65 1.26
CA LYS A 160 -10.38 13.08 0.07
C LYS A 160 -10.23 14.58 -0.20
N TYR A 161 -10.35 15.40 0.83
CA TYR A 161 -10.17 16.86 0.73
C TYR A 161 -8.75 17.24 0.34
N VAL A 162 -7.74 16.66 0.99
CA VAL A 162 -6.32 16.89 0.65
C VAL A 162 -6.03 16.46 -0.79
N LYS A 163 -6.55 15.32 -1.24
CA LYS A 163 -6.43 14.85 -2.62
C LYS A 163 -7.00 15.88 -3.60
N GLN A 164 -8.21 16.38 -3.33
CA GLN A 164 -8.88 17.36 -4.20
C GLN A 164 -8.07 18.65 -4.34
N TRP A 165 -7.40 19.08 -3.28
CA TRP A 165 -6.60 20.30 -3.21
C TRP A 165 -5.09 20.02 -3.16
N TYR A 166 -4.65 18.90 -3.71
CA TYR A 166 -3.25 18.45 -3.60
C TYR A 166 -2.22 19.49 -4.07
N PRO A 167 -2.42 20.24 -5.18
CA PRO A 167 -1.47 21.29 -5.58
C PRO A 167 -1.27 22.36 -4.48
N TYR A 168 -2.36 22.79 -3.82
CA TYR A 168 -2.30 23.75 -2.71
C TYR A 168 -1.50 23.19 -1.53
N PHE A 169 -1.81 21.96 -1.10
CA PHE A 169 -1.11 21.34 0.01
C PHE A 169 0.35 21.01 -0.31
N ASN A 170 0.65 20.71 -1.57
CA ASN A 170 2.01 20.49 -2.05
C ASN A 170 2.88 21.74 -1.88
N GLU A 171 2.35 22.91 -2.23
CA GLU A 171 3.04 24.19 -2.01
C GLU A 171 3.12 24.54 -0.52
N LEU A 172 2.01 24.44 0.20
CA LEU A 172 1.92 24.79 1.63
C LEU A 172 2.95 24.04 2.47
N TYR A 173 3.11 22.74 2.22
CA TYR A 173 4.03 21.88 2.97
C TYR A 173 5.35 21.62 2.24
N ARG A 174 5.61 22.33 1.14
CA ARG A 174 6.82 22.20 0.32
C ARG A 174 7.13 20.76 -0.08
N ILE A 175 6.09 20.01 -0.45
CA ILE A 175 6.22 18.64 -0.94
C ILE A 175 6.75 18.69 -2.38
N GLN A 176 7.93 18.17 -2.63
CA GLN A 176 8.55 18.21 -3.96
C GLN A 176 8.03 17.05 -4.86
N SER A 177 6.72 16.86 -4.91
CA SER A 177 6.07 15.83 -5.73
C SER A 177 4.96 16.42 -6.57
N LYS A 178 5.20 16.54 -7.90
CA LYS A 178 4.18 17.01 -8.83
C LYS A 178 2.98 16.07 -8.95
N ASN A 179 3.21 14.77 -8.76
CA ASN A 179 2.17 13.75 -8.82
C ASN A 179 1.59 13.51 -7.43
N LEU A 180 0.29 13.22 -7.39
CA LEU A 180 -0.38 12.82 -6.15
C LEU A 180 0.24 11.54 -5.61
N ARG A 181 0.62 11.60 -4.32
CA ARG A 181 1.12 10.44 -3.57
C ARG A 181 0.28 10.22 -2.33
N ASN A 182 -0.30 9.04 -2.22
CA ASN A 182 -1.07 8.64 -1.03
C ASN A 182 -0.29 8.86 0.26
N ASP A 183 1.02 8.58 0.24
CA ASP A 183 1.93 8.75 1.37
C ASP A 183 1.85 10.17 1.99
N TYR A 184 1.86 11.20 1.15
CA TYR A 184 1.71 12.58 1.61
C TYR A 184 0.26 12.97 1.91
N VAL A 185 -0.69 12.46 1.13
CA VAL A 185 -2.11 12.76 1.35
C VAL A 185 -2.58 12.23 2.71
N PHE A 186 -2.23 11.00 3.06
CA PHE A 186 -2.50 10.44 4.39
C PHE A 186 -1.71 11.15 5.49
N ALA A 187 -0.43 11.46 5.27
CA ALA A 187 0.38 12.19 6.24
C ALA A 187 -0.24 13.55 6.61
N ILE A 188 -0.66 14.33 5.60
CA ILE A 188 -1.30 15.63 5.80
C ILE A 188 -2.63 15.47 6.55
N ALA A 189 -3.47 14.53 6.12
CA ALA A 189 -4.77 14.28 6.75
C ALA A 189 -4.61 13.90 8.23
N LEU A 190 -3.69 12.99 8.55
CA LEU A 190 -3.39 12.58 9.92
C LEU A 190 -2.87 13.74 10.77
N GLN A 191 -1.96 14.55 10.25
CA GLN A 191 -1.44 15.71 10.97
C GLN A 191 -2.55 16.72 11.26
N GLN A 192 -3.40 17.04 10.30
CA GLN A 192 -4.48 17.99 10.49
C GLN A 192 -5.55 17.49 11.49
N ILE A 193 -5.99 16.23 11.37
CA ILE A 193 -6.99 15.63 12.27
C ILE A 193 -6.46 15.53 13.71
N ASN A 194 -5.15 15.30 13.89
CA ASN A 194 -4.53 15.22 15.22
C ASN A 194 -3.97 16.57 15.72
N GLY A 195 -4.27 17.67 15.05
CA GLY A 195 -3.80 19.02 15.46
C GLY A 195 -2.29 19.14 15.45
N PHE A 196 -1.61 18.49 14.49
CA PHE A 196 -0.14 18.41 14.36
C PHE A 196 0.57 17.77 15.56
N ASN A 197 -0.17 17.01 16.38
CA ASN A 197 0.39 16.10 17.37
C ASN A 197 0.74 14.76 16.71
N GLY A 198 1.45 13.92 17.44
CA GLY A 198 1.74 12.56 16.97
C GLY A 198 0.47 11.74 16.70
N TYR A 199 0.58 10.75 15.82
CA TYR A 199 -0.46 9.77 15.55
C TYR A 199 0.13 8.36 15.69
N PRO A 200 -0.71 7.34 15.96
CA PRO A 200 -0.24 5.97 16.10
C PRO A 200 0.36 5.44 14.80
N THR A 201 1.53 4.81 14.91
CA THR A 201 2.21 4.16 13.78
C THR A 201 2.43 2.69 14.08
N PHE A 202 2.64 1.89 13.02
CA PHE A 202 3.14 0.53 13.24
C PHE A 202 4.53 0.58 13.88
N PRO A 203 4.83 -0.29 14.86
CA PRO A 203 6.11 -0.30 15.58
C PRO A 203 7.23 -1.00 14.78
N PHE A 204 7.16 -0.97 13.47
CA PHE A 204 8.16 -1.55 12.58
C PHE A 204 8.38 -0.68 11.33
N ALA A 205 9.58 -0.75 10.77
CA ALA A 205 9.87 -0.17 9.48
C ALA A 205 9.55 -1.17 8.36
N LEU A 206 8.96 -0.68 7.25
CA LEU A 206 8.70 -1.50 6.07
C LEU A 206 10.01 -1.92 5.40
N ALA A 207 10.27 -3.21 5.35
CA ALA A 207 11.33 -3.74 4.52
C ALA A 207 10.96 -3.52 3.04
N THR A 208 11.78 -2.81 2.29
CA THR A 208 11.45 -2.34 0.95
C THR A 208 12.56 -2.64 -0.03
N LEU A 209 12.22 -3.24 -1.17
CA LEU A 209 13.12 -3.38 -2.31
C LEU A 209 12.94 -2.21 -3.27
N PRO A 210 14.00 -1.40 -3.51
CA PRO A 210 13.93 -0.24 -4.40
C PRO A 210 13.72 -0.64 -5.87
N PRO A 211 13.29 0.30 -6.75
CA PRO A 211 13.01 0.01 -8.16
C PRO A 211 14.20 -0.55 -8.95
N LYS A 212 15.43 -0.28 -8.51
CA LYS A 212 16.65 -0.79 -9.15
C LYS A 212 16.86 -2.30 -8.96
N CYS A 213 16.24 -2.89 -7.93
CA CYS A 213 16.34 -4.31 -7.65
C CYS A 213 15.42 -5.09 -8.59
N LYS A 214 15.99 -6.03 -9.32
CA LYS A 214 15.22 -6.95 -10.17
C LYS A 214 14.83 -8.18 -9.35
N VAL A 215 13.53 -8.38 -9.14
CA VAL A 215 13.02 -9.59 -8.49
C VAL A 215 13.23 -10.77 -9.43
N VAL A 216 13.86 -11.84 -8.94
CA VAL A 216 14.15 -13.06 -9.71
C VAL A 216 13.27 -14.23 -9.29
N GLU A 217 12.83 -14.25 -8.04
CA GLU A 217 11.95 -15.29 -7.51
C GLU A 217 11.11 -14.77 -6.36
N ILE A 218 9.84 -15.19 -6.31
CA ILE A 218 8.96 -15.07 -5.15
C ILE A 218 8.37 -16.46 -4.93
N ASN A 219 8.67 -17.06 -3.79
CA ASN A 219 8.11 -18.35 -3.39
C ASN A 219 7.39 -18.24 -2.04
N GLU A 220 7.00 -19.35 -1.44
CA GLU A 220 6.26 -19.34 -0.18
C GLU A 220 7.10 -18.98 1.06
N GLU A 221 8.42 -19.00 0.95
CA GLU A 221 9.34 -18.74 2.07
C GLU A 221 9.91 -17.31 2.04
N GLY A 222 10.01 -16.70 0.85
CA GLY A 222 10.66 -15.40 0.72
C GLY A 222 10.78 -14.91 -0.71
N ILE A 223 11.66 -13.93 -0.88
CA ILE A 223 11.92 -13.24 -2.13
C ILE A 223 13.41 -13.18 -2.43
N ALA A 224 13.77 -13.50 -3.68
CA ALA A 224 15.11 -13.32 -4.22
C ALA A 224 15.14 -12.15 -5.21
N TRP A 225 16.19 -11.38 -5.14
CA TRP A 225 16.40 -10.26 -6.08
C TRP A 225 17.86 -10.15 -6.50
N LYS A 226 18.07 -9.60 -7.70
CA LYS A 226 19.37 -9.22 -8.18
C LYS A 226 19.60 -7.72 -7.90
N SER A 227 20.75 -7.41 -7.27
CA SER A 227 21.24 -6.04 -7.08
C SER A 227 22.67 -6.04 -7.57
N ASP A 228 22.95 -5.25 -8.59
CA ASP A 228 24.20 -5.29 -9.35
C ASP A 228 24.47 -6.73 -9.89
N ASP A 229 25.53 -7.39 -9.51
CA ASP A 229 25.86 -8.75 -9.94
C ASP A 229 25.47 -9.84 -8.93
N ASP A 230 25.03 -9.45 -7.72
CA ASP A 230 24.72 -10.38 -6.65
C ASP A 230 23.24 -10.76 -6.62
N ILE A 231 22.97 -12.05 -6.33
CA ILE A 231 21.64 -12.52 -6.00
C ILE A 231 21.52 -12.60 -4.49
N ASN A 232 20.56 -11.85 -3.97
CA ASN A 232 20.23 -11.79 -2.57
C ASN A 232 18.90 -12.50 -2.32
N PHE A 233 18.69 -13.00 -1.10
CA PHE A 233 17.47 -13.65 -0.70
C PHE A 233 17.11 -13.29 0.75
N VAL A 234 15.81 -13.05 1.02
CA VAL A 234 15.29 -12.89 2.37
C VAL A 234 14.14 -13.86 2.60
N LYS A 235 14.16 -14.52 3.78
CA LYS A 235 13.13 -15.48 4.22
C LYS A 235 12.32 -14.92 5.37
N HIS A 236 11.05 -15.33 5.42
CA HIS A 236 10.15 -15.06 6.56
C HIS A 236 10.13 -13.60 7.02
N GLN A 237 10.18 -12.69 6.05
CA GLN A 237 10.08 -11.26 6.28
C GLN A 237 9.15 -10.66 5.25
N ASP A 238 8.18 -9.86 5.70
CA ASP A 238 7.27 -9.13 4.82
C ASP A 238 8.03 -8.06 4.04
N VAL A 239 7.76 -7.93 2.75
CA VAL A 239 8.55 -7.09 1.84
C VAL A 239 7.65 -6.26 0.92
N HIS A 240 7.89 -4.96 0.85
CA HIS A 240 7.34 -4.06 -0.15
C HIS A 240 8.27 -3.98 -1.37
N VAL A 241 7.78 -4.27 -2.55
CA VAL A 241 8.57 -4.30 -3.79
C VAL A 241 8.19 -3.13 -4.68
N LEU A 242 9.10 -2.17 -4.84
CA LEU A 242 8.86 -0.99 -5.68
C LEU A 242 9.04 -1.26 -7.18
N SER A 243 9.81 -2.29 -7.56
CA SER A 243 9.92 -2.73 -8.94
C SER A 243 8.58 -3.27 -9.44
N LYS A 244 8.23 -2.95 -10.68
CA LYS A 244 7.02 -3.48 -11.34
C LYS A 244 7.35 -4.62 -12.30
N GLU A 245 8.61 -5.00 -12.40
CA GLU A 245 9.08 -6.14 -13.16
C GLU A 245 9.12 -7.35 -12.23
N MET A 246 8.05 -8.14 -12.31
CA MET A 246 7.95 -9.41 -11.58
C MET A 246 8.38 -10.55 -12.50
N PRO A 247 9.02 -11.60 -11.97
CA PRO A 247 9.31 -12.78 -12.76
C PRO A 247 8.00 -13.37 -13.29
N ASP A 248 8.02 -13.81 -14.55
CA ASP A 248 6.93 -14.59 -15.11
C ASP A 248 6.73 -15.88 -14.28
N VAL A 249 5.48 -16.20 -14.04
CA VAL A 249 5.05 -17.40 -13.33
C VAL A 249 5.00 -18.57 -14.27
#